data_d28095c0bf2f46ef4edd56c42f4aa972
#
_entry.id   d28095c0bf2f46ef4edd56c42f4aa972
#
_cell.length_a   1.000
_cell.length_b   1.000
_cell.length_c   1.000
_cell.angle_alpha   90.00
_cell.angle_beta   90.00
_cell.angle_gamma   90.00
#
_symmetry.space_group_name_H-M   'P 1'
#
loop_
_entity.id
_entity.type
_entity.pdbx_description
1 polymer ?
#
loop_
_entity_poly.entity_id
_entity_poly.type
_entity_poly.pdbx_seq_one_letter_code
_entity_poly.pdbx_strand_id
1 'polypeptide(L)'
;MLFKNIHFILVRPQLGENIGAAARSLKNFNFENLRLVSPRDSWPNKSAVYTAVEAKDIVHKAKLFTNNDQAVSDLDYIFATTSRSRSVNKKIIDLNEAVKIIKKQSILHKKSGIFFGPEASGLSNDDLIKANYLVNIPTSNKFKSLNLSHAVTIFAFELFISSKKFEPIVKNLYRSEDAKKKEVNAFLDFLISHLDKVGFLKPAEKKQQMIRSVKNIFHRSSLSTQEIRTLSGVISSLIKYKE
;
A
#
# COMPACT_ATOMS: atom_id res chain seq x y z
N MET A 1 -4.12 2.20 19.16
CA MET A 1 -4.20 1.75 17.76
C MET A 1 -5.63 1.92 17.28
N LEU A 2 -5.87 2.63 16.17
CA LEU A 2 -7.21 3.03 15.72
C LEU A 2 -8.13 1.83 15.40
N PHE A 3 -7.58 0.76 14.85
CA PHE A 3 -8.34 -0.37 14.31
C PHE A 3 -8.27 -1.66 15.15
N LYS A 4 -8.11 -1.56 16.46
CA LYS A 4 -8.10 -2.74 17.36
C LYS A 4 -9.40 -3.55 17.31
N ASN A 5 -10.53 -2.91 16.98
CA ASN A 5 -11.86 -3.48 17.01
C ASN A 5 -12.34 -3.97 15.62
N ILE A 6 -11.41 -4.20 14.68
CA ILE A 6 -11.74 -4.77 13.37
C ILE A 6 -11.47 -6.28 13.38
N HIS A 7 -12.45 -7.04 12.89
CA HIS A 7 -12.41 -8.49 12.80
C HIS A 7 -12.48 -8.92 11.32
N PHE A 8 -11.49 -9.66 10.87
CA PHE A 8 -11.49 -10.29 9.55
C PHE A 8 -12.13 -11.68 9.69
N ILE A 9 -13.17 -11.93 8.90
CA ILE A 9 -14.02 -13.12 9.05
C ILE A 9 -13.99 -13.90 7.74
N LEU A 10 -13.33 -15.05 7.74
CA LEU A 10 -13.31 -15.96 6.60
C LEU A 10 -14.48 -16.93 6.72
N VAL A 11 -15.40 -16.84 5.77
CA VAL A 11 -16.63 -17.63 5.76
C VAL A 11 -16.43 -18.86 4.88
N ARG A 12 -16.46 -20.04 5.45
CA ARG A 12 -16.26 -21.34 4.81
C ARG A 12 -14.99 -21.37 3.92
N PRO A 13 -13.82 -20.93 4.43
CA PRO A 13 -12.59 -20.99 3.65
C PRO A 13 -12.28 -22.44 3.28
N GLN A 14 -11.84 -22.66 2.02
CA GLN A 14 -11.67 -24.01 1.48
C GLN A 14 -10.23 -24.53 1.63
N LEU A 15 -9.24 -23.63 1.64
CA LEU A 15 -7.83 -24.00 1.68
C LEU A 15 -7.15 -23.44 2.93
N GLY A 16 -6.48 -24.31 3.69
CA GLY A 16 -5.69 -23.92 4.85
C GLY A 16 -4.59 -22.91 4.50
N GLU A 17 -3.99 -23.05 3.31
CA GLU A 17 -2.97 -22.16 2.77
C GLU A 17 -3.48 -20.72 2.67
N ASN A 18 -4.73 -20.51 2.24
CA ASN A 18 -5.34 -19.19 2.15
C ASN A 18 -5.58 -18.59 3.53
N ILE A 19 -5.93 -19.41 4.53
CA ILE A 19 -6.07 -18.95 5.92
C ILE A 19 -4.72 -18.47 6.46
N GLY A 20 -3.65 -19.27 6.23
CA GLY A 20 -2.30 -18.91 6.66
C GLY A 20 -1.78 -17.66 5.96
N ALA A 21 -1.98 -17.54 4.63
CA ALA A 21 -1.60 -16.36 3.86
C ALA A 21 -2.39 -15.10 4.30
N ALA A 22 -3.69 -15.25 4.62
CA ALA A 22 -4.50 -14.17 5.18
C ALA A 22 -3.96 -13.73 6.56
N ALA A 23 -3.64 -14.67 7.46
CA ALA A 23 -3.04 -14.35 8.75
C ALA A 23 -1.72 -13.58 8.61
N ARG A 24 -0.87 -13.99 7.65
CA ARG A 24 0.38 -13.29 7.33
C ARG A 24 0.13 -11.86 6.86
N SER A 25 -0.87 -11.66 5.98
CA SER A 25 -1.29 -10.33 5.53
C SER A 25 -1.77 -9.47 6.70
N LEU A 26 -2.57 -10.03 7.60
CA LEU A 26 -3.04 -9.33 8.79
C LEU A 26 -1.86 -8.86 9.66
N LYS A 27 -0.89 -9.72 9.90
CA LYS A 27 0.30 -9.37 10.69
C LYS A 27 1.13 -8.26 10.04
N ASN A 28 1.30 -8.29 8.71
CA ASN A 28 2.01 -7.24 7.97
C ASN A 28 1.39 -5.85 8.18
N PHE A 29 0.07 -5.78 8.33
CA PHE A 29 -0.68 -4.53 8.49
C PHE A 29 -1.16 -4.29 9.92
N ASN A 30 -0.61 -5.06 10.88
CA ASN A 30 -0.84 -4.86 12.30
C ASN A 30 -2.31 -5.09 12.74
N PHE A 31 -2.95 -6.09 12.12
CA PHE A 31 -4.23 -6.65 12.52
C PHE A 31 -4.05 -8.03 13.16
N GLU A 32 -4.87 -8.35 14.16
CA GLU A 32 -4.74 -9.61 14.92
C GLU A 32 -6.04 -10.42 14.98
N ASN A 33 -7.20 -9.79 14.75
CA ASN A 33 -8.48 -10.43 14.98
C ASN A 33 -8.93 -11.21 13.74
N LEU A 34 -8.65 -12.50 13.72
CA LEU A 34 -9.12 -13.44 12.69
C LEU A 34 -10.24 -14.32 13.25
N ARG A 35 -11.34 -14.43 12.50
CA ARG A 35 -12.45 -15.34 12.76
C ARG A 35 -12.63 -16.29 11.59
N LEU A 36 -12.92 -17.55 11.89
CA LEU A 36 -13.16 -18.58 10.90
C LEU A 36 -14.56 -19.13 11.12
N VAL A 37 -15.38 -19.14 10.08
CA VAL A 37 -16.73 -19.70 10.13
C VAL A 37 -16.75 -20.98 9.30
N SER A 38 -16.98 -22.13 9.91
CA SER A 38 -17.10 -23.43 9.25
C SER A 38 -16.04 -23.66 8.18
N PRO A 39 -14.73 -23.60 8.47
CA PRO A 39 -13.71 -23.93 7.48
C PRO A 39 -13.94 -25.36 6.97
N ARG A 40 -13.67 -25.61 5.66
CA ARG A 40 -13.88 -26.92 5.04
C ARG A 40 -13.06 -28.02 5.71
N ASP A 41 -11.81 -27.70 5.95
CA ASP A 41 -10.88 -28.65 6.55
C ASP A 41 -10.93 -28.52 8.09
N SER A 42 -10.53 -29.59 8.78
CA SER A 42 -10.46 -29.60 10.25
C SER A 42 -9.55 -28.47 10.78
N TRP A 43 -9.93 -27.95 11.94
CA TRP A 43 -9.16 -26.93 12.65
C TRP A 43 -8.66 -27.45 14.01
N PRO A 44 -7.40 -27.21 14.41
CA PRO A 44 -6.35 -26.47 13.70
C PRO A 44 -5.83 -27.16 12.43
N ASN A 45 -5.48 -26.37 11.41
CA ASN A 45 -5.04 -26.85 10.12
C ASN A 45 -3.53 -26.68 9.94
N LYS A 46 -2.81 -27.78 9.62
CA LYS A 46 -1.34 -27.75 9.47
C LYS A 46 -0.86 -26.86 8.32
N SER A 47 -1.57 -26.87 7.18
CA SER A 47 -1.24 -26.01 6.03
C SER A 47 -1.38 -24.52 6.38
N ALA A 48 -2.41 -24.17 7.16
CA ALA A 48 -2.60 -22.78 7.63
C ALA A 48 -1.42 -22.32 8.53
N VAL A 49 -1.00 -23.17 9.46
CA VAL A 49 0.16 -22.86 10.34
C VAL A 49 1.45 -22.76 9.54
N TYR A 50 1.68 -23.65 8.58
CA TYR A 50 2.86 -23.63 7.73
C TYR A 50 2.94 -22.37 6.87
N THR A 51 1.85 -22.03 6.18
CA THR A 51 1.79 -20.87 5.28
C THR A 51 1.82 -19.54 6.02
N ALA A 52 1.38 -19.51 7.29
CA ALA A 52 1.42 -18.30 8.11
C ALA A 52 2.85 -17.83 8.44
N VAL A 53 3.86 -18.70 8.36
CA VAL A 53 5.28 -18.39 8.67
C VAL A 53 5.37 -17.75 10.07
N GLU A 54 5.77 -16.49 10.17
CA GLU A 54 5.87 -15.73 11.42
C GLU A 54 4.51 -15.25 11.99
N ALA A 55 3.40 -15.45 11.27
CA ALA A 55 2.07 -15.06 11.73
C ALA A 55 1.27 -16.22 12.37
N LYS A 56 1.97 -17.26 12.86
CA LYS A 56 1.37 -18.43 13.52
C LYS A 56 0.52 -18.04 14.74
N ASP A 57 0.92 -16.99 15.45
CA ASP A 57 0.18 -16.45 16.59
C ASP A 57 -1.24 -16.01 16.21
N ILE A 58 -1.46 -15.43 15.03
CA ILE A 58 -2.80 -15.05 14.52
C ILE A 58 -3.61 -16.31 14.20
N VAL A 59 -2.98 -17.32 13.59
CA VAL A 59 -3.63 -18.60 13.29
C VAL A 59 -4.06 -19.31 14.58
N HIS A 60 -3.19 -19.37 15.57
CA HIS A 60 -3.49 -20.02 16.86
C HIS A 60 -4.56 -19.27 17.69
N LYS A 61 -4.60 -17.95 17.59
CA LYS A 61 -5.62 -17.11 18.26
C LYS A 61 -6.91 -16.97 17.46
N ALA A 62 -6.98 -17.50 16.23
CA ALA A 62 -8.17 -17.41 15.40
C ALA A 62 -9.37 -18.07 16.09
N LYS A 63 -10.49 -17.33 16.17
CA LYS A 63 -11.73 -17.83 16.77
C LYS A 63 -12.54 -18.62 15.76
N LEU A 64 -12.91 -19.84 16.12
CA LEU A 64 -13.71 -20.73 15.29
C LEU A 64 -15.20 -20.61 15.65
N PHE A 65 -16.05 -20.54 14.63
CA PHE A 65 -17.51 -20.46 14.75
C PHE A 65 -18.18 -21.46 13.83
N THR A 66 -19.33 -21.97 14.22
CA THR A 66 -20.11 -22.92 13.42
C THR A 66 -21.00 -22.22 12.38
N ASN A 67 -21.35 -20.96 12.61
CA ASN A 67 -22.18 -20.15 11.71
C ASN A 67 -21.88 -18.65 11.82
N ASN A 68 -22.40 -17.89 10.86
CA ASN A 68 -22.17 -16.44 10.80
C ASN A 68 -22.82 -15.69 11.97
N ASP A 69 -23.98 -16.14 12.47
CA ASP A 69 -24.69 -15.43 13.55
C ASP A 69 -23.84 -15.40 14.82
N GLN A 70 -23.22 -16.52 15.15
CA GLN A 70 -22.28 -16.59 16.27
C GLN A 70 -21.03 -15.72 16.02
N ALA A 71 -20.53 -15.75 14.76
CA ALA A 71 -19.33 -15.02 14.41
C ALA A 71 -19.49 -13.49 14.45
N VAL A 72 -20.71 -12.96 14.40
CA VAL A 72 -20.97 -11.52 14.37
C VAL A 72 -21.73 -11.00 15.58
N SER A 73 -22.12 -11.87 16.52
CA SER A 73 -23.02 -11.54 17.63
C SER A 73 -22.53 -10.40 18.55
N ASP A 74 -21.22 -10.17 18.60
CA ASP A 74 -20.59 -9.13 19.41
C ASP A 74 -20.09 -7.93 18.55
N LEU A 75 -20.51 -7.84 17.28
CA LEU A 75 -20.09 -6.79 16.34
C LEU A 75 -21.23 -5.81 16.07
N ASP A 76 -20.86 -4.54 15.87
CA ASP A 76 -21.81 -3.46 15.58
C ASP A 76 -22.09 -3.29 14.07
N TYR A 77 -21.06 -3.51 13.24
CA TYR A 77 -21.12 -3.30 11.77
C TYR A 77 -20.47 -4.46 11.03
N ILE A 78 -21.14 -4.89 9.96
CA ILE A 78 -20.63 -5.95 9.08
C ILE A 78 -20.52 -5.40 7.65
N PHE A 79 -19.36 -5.62 7.06
CA PHE A 79 -19.02 -5.34 5.66
C PHE A 79 -18.81 -6.67 4.95
N ALA A 80 -19.44 -6.89 3.81
CA ALA A 80 -19.31 -8.15 3.07
C ALA A 80 -18.67 -7.89 1.69
N THR A 81 -17.53 -8.51 1.42
CA THR A 81 -16.87 -8.37 0.11
C THR A 81 -17.63 -9.12 -0.98
N THR A 82 -17.80 -8.49 -2.13
CA THR A 82 -18.45 -9.10 -3.30
C THR A 82 -17.84 -8.59 -4.59
N SER A 83 -17.63 -9.49 -5.56
CA SER A 83 -17.19 -9.16 -6.93
C SER A 83 -18.33 -9.16 -7.94
N ARG A 84 -19.54 -9.58 -7.53
CA ARG A 84 -20.70 -9.79 -8.41
C ARG A 84 -21.84 -8.87 -8.01
N SER A 85 -22.62 -8.43 -9.02
CA SER A 85 -23.94 -7.88 -8.74
C SER A 85 -24.82 -8.97 -8.13
N ARG A 86 -25.50 -8.66 -7.04
CA ARG A 86 -26.34 -9.59 -6.31
C ARG A 86 -27.76 -9.03 -6.19
N SER A 87 -28.76 -9.89 -6.24
CA SER A 87 -30.18 -9.54 -6.07
C SER A 87 -30.54 -9.26 -4.61
N VAL A 88 -29.62 -8.67 -3.85
CA VAL A 88 -29.86 -8.27 -2.46
C VAL A 88 -30.00 -6.76 -2.43
N ASN A 89 -31.14 -6.27 -1.91
CA ASN A 89 -31.39 -4.83 -1.81
C ASN A 89 -30.52 -4.20 -0.69
N LYS A 90 -29.22 -4.03 -0.97
CA LYS A 90 -28.24 -3.44 -0.06
C LYS A 90 -27.33 -2.46 -0.79
N LYS A 91 -26.88 -1.44 -0.06
CA LYS A 91 -25.92 -0.47 -0.59
C LYS A 91 -24.60 -1.15 -0.90
N ILE A 92 -24.19 -1.07 -2.17
CA ILE A 92 -22.85 -1.47 -2.61
C ILE A 92 -21.97 -0.22 -2.58
N ILE A 93 -20.85 -0.32 -1.92
CA ILE A 93 -19.84 0.75 -1.80
C ILE A 93 -18.50 0.25 -2.31
N ASP A 94 -17.65 1.16 -2.71
CA ASP A 94 -16.27 0.83 -3.03
C ASP A 94 -15.41 0.66 -1.75
N LEU A 95 -14.19 0.16 -1.92
CA LEU A 95 -13.27 -0.09 -0.82
C LEU A 95 -12.91 1.20 -0.06
N ASN A 96 -12.74 2.32 -0.77
CA ASN A 96 -12.39 3.61 -0.15
C ASN A 96 -13.52 4.14 0.74
N GLU A 97 -14.78 4.03 0.27
CA GLU A 97 -15.95 4.41 1.07
C GLU A 97 -16.08 3.51 2.30
N ALA A 98 -15.88 2.19 2.13
CA ALA A 98 -15.89 1.24 3.25
C ALA A 98 -14.85 1.61 4.32
N VAL A 99 -13.62 1.89 3.92
CA VAL A 99 -12.53 2.30 4.82
C VAL A 99 -12.87 3.59 5.57
N LYS A 100 -13.47 4.59 4.91
CA LYS A 100 -13.91 5.83 5.56
C LYS A 100 -14.96 5.56 6.64
N ILE A 101 -15.95 4.70 6.34
CA ILE A 101 -17.00 4.32 7.30
C ILE A 101 -16.39 3.56 8.47
N ILE A 102 -15.56 2.53 8.22
CA ILE A 102 -14.90 1.74 9.27
C ILE A 102 -14.04 2.65 10.16
N LYS A 103 -13.31 3.59 9.58
CA LYS A 103 -12.52 4.56 10.35
C LYS A 103 -13.39 5.40 11.28
N LYS A 104 -14.52 5.90 10.79
CA LYS A 104 -15.48 6.65 11.61
C LYS A 104 -16.02 5.78 12.76
N GLN A 105 -16.38 4.52 12.48
CA GLN A 105 -16.87 3.61 13.51
C GLN A 105 -15.79 3.27 14.55
N SER A 106 -14.54 3.08 14.10
CA SER A 106 -13.41 2.78 15.00
C SER A 106 -13.09 3.94 15.96
N ILE A 107 -13.25 5.20 15.51
CA ILE A 107 -13.14 6.39 16.37
C ILE A 107 -14.22 6.37 17.47
N LEU A 108 -15.41 5.86 17.16
CA LEU A 108 -16.51 5.70 18.09
C LEU A 108 -16.43 4.39 18.93
N HIS A 109 -15.27 3.72 18.89
CA HIS A 109 -15.01 2.45 19.58
C HIS A 109 -15.95 1.30 19.19
N LYS A 110 -16.65 1.39 18.05
CA LYS A 110 -17.51 0.34 17.52
C LYS A 110 -16.69 -0.80 16.93
N LYS A 111 -17.21 -2.03 17.06
CA LYS A 111 -16.61 -3.23 16.49
C LYS A 111 -17.12 -3.48 15.07
N SER A 112 -16.23 -3.69 14.14
CA SER A 112 -16.56 -3.96 12.73
C SER A 112 -16.03 -5.32 12.30
N GLY A 113 -16.87 -6.08 11.59
CA GLY A 113 -16.50 -7.33 10.92
C GLY A 113 -16.46 -7.18 9.41
N ILE A 114 -15.51 -7.84 8.77
CA ILE A 114 -15.38 -7.87 7.31
C ILE A 114 -15.46 -9.32 6.86
N PHE A 115 -16.51 -9.65 6.12
CA PHE A 115 -16.74 -10.98 5.55
C PHE A 115 -15.97 -11.16 4.25
N PHE A 116 -15.26 -12.29 4.16
CA PHE A 116 -14.66 -12.82 2.96
C PHE A 116 -15.20 -14.21 2.69
N GLY A 117 -15.74 -14.44 1.51
CA GLY A 117 -16.37 -15.70 1.16
C GLY A 117 -15.42 -16.80 0.71
N PRO A 118 -15.93 -18.02 0.55
CA PRO A 118 -15.17 -19.15 0.04
C PRO A 118 -14.66 -18.89 -1.39
N GLU A 119 -13.53 -19.48 -1.73
CA GLU A 119 -12.76 -19.24 -2.95
C GLU A 119 -13.57 -19.51 -4.22
N ALA A 120 -14.31 -20.60 -4.26
CA ALA A 120 -15.02 -21.01 -5.47
C ALA A 120 -16.32 -20.21 -5.73
N SER A 121 -17.10 -19.91 -4.69
CA SER A 121 -18.46 -19.36 -4.85
C SER A 121 -18.63 -17.93 -4.34
N GLY A 122 -17.71 -17.45 -3.50
CA GLY A 122 -17.90 -16.21 -2.75
C GLY A 122 -19.00 -16.34 -1.69
N LEU A 123 -19.40 -15.23 -1.10
CA LEU A 123 -20.48 -15.18 -0.10
C LEU A 123 -21.83 -15.51 -0.74
N SER A 124 -22.66 -16.28 -0.03
CA SER A 124 -24.05 -16.55 -0.41
C SER A 124 -24.95 -15.34 -0.11
N ASN A 125 -26.19 -15.35 -0.62
CA ASN A 125 -27.15 -14.29 -0.30
C ASN A 125 -27.48 -14.27 1.20
N ASP A 126 -27.53 -15.42 1.87
CA ASP A 126 -27.75 -15.51 3.31
C ASP A 126 -26.60 -14.90 4.13
N ASP A 127 -25.36 -15.01 3.63
CA ASP A 127 -24.22 -14.31 4.24
C ASP A 127 -24.36 -12.77 4.05
N LEU A 128 -24.72 -12.35 2.82
CA LEU A 128 -24.83 -10.94 2.47
C LEU A 128 -25.96 -10.22 3.21
N ILE A 129 -27.06 -10.91 3.53
CA ILE A 129 -28.18 -10.33 4.30
C ILE A 129 -27.73 -9.83 5.67
N LYS A 130 -26.72 -10.44 6.28
CA LYS A 130 -26.19 -10.05 7.60
C LYS A 130 -25.31 -8.80 7.56
N ALA A 131 -24.83 -8.38 6.39
CA ALA A 131 -23.97 -7.22 6.26
C ALA A 131 -24.76 -5.90 6.23
N ASN A 132 -24.18 -4.83 6.79
CA ASN A 132 -24.68 -3.46 6.65
C ASN A 132 -24.36 -2.89 5.27
N TYR A 133 -23.19 -3.24 4.72
CA TYR A 133 -22.70 -2.78 3.44
C TYR A 133 -22.09 -3.91 2.64
N LEU A 134 -22.33 -3.91 1.34
CA LEU A 134 -21.59 -4.75 0.39
C LEU A 134 -20.41 -3.94 -0.14
N VAL A 135 -19.22 -4.54 -0.13
CA VAL A 135 -17.99 -3.86 -0.53
C VAL A 135 -17.45 -4.49 -1.81
N ASN A 136 -17.32 -3.67 -2.84
CA ASN A 136 -16.65 -4.05 -4.07
C ASN A 136 -15.17 -3.64 -3.99
N ILE A 137 -14.26 -4.62 -4.15
CA ILE A 137 -12.84 -4.35 -4.34
C ILE A 137 -12.63 -4.17 -5.85
N PRO A 138 -12.13 -3.02 -6.31
CA PRO A 138 -11.94 -2.76 -7.73
C PRO A 138 -10.97 -3.78 -8.36
N THR A 139 -11.41 -4.38 -9.47
CA THR A 139 -10.63 -5.33 -10.28
C THR A 139 -10.90 -5.10 -11.76
N SER A 140 -10.13 -5.78 -12.62
CA SER A 140 -10.40 -5.76 -14.07
C SER A 140 -11.80 -6.27 -14.39
N ASN A 141 -12.47 -5.63 -15.33
CA ASN A 141 -13.79 -6.07 -15.81
C ASN A 141 -13.75 -7.47 -16.44
N LYS A 142 -12.59 -7.90 -16.93
CA LYS A 142 -12.40 -9.23 -17.57
C LYS A 142 -12.21 -10.34 -16.53
N PHE A 143 -11.64 -10.03 -15.35
CA PHE A 143 -11.37 -11.02 -14.33
C PHE A 143 -11.58 -10.39 -12.93
N LYS A 144 -12.77 -10.65 -12.37
CA LYS A 144 -13.24 -9.98 -11.14
C LYS A 144 -12.96 -10.78 -9.86
N SER A 145 -12.65 -12.08 -9.99
CA SER A 145 -12.45 -12.95 -8.83
C SER A 145 -11.03 -12.76 -8.28
N LEU A 146 -10.93 -12.38 -7.02
CA LEU A 146 -9.68 -12.36 -6.27
C LEU A 146 -9.55 -13.64 -5.45
N ASN A 147 -8.31 -14.12 -5.31
CA ASN A 147 -8.00 -15.12 -4.29
C ASN A 147 -8.37 -14.57 -2.91
N LEU A 148 -8.83 -15.44 -2.00
CA LEU A 148 -9.28 -15.08 -0.66
C LEU A 148 -8.22 -14.26 0.11
N SER A 149 -6.99 -14.75 0.16
CA SER A 149 -5.91 -14.06 0.90
C SER A 149 -5.53 -12.73 0.26
N HIS A 150 -5.60 -12.61 -1.07
CA HIS A 150 -5.36 -11.36 -1.79
C HIS A 150 -6.44 -10.31 -1.45
N ALA A 151 -7.72 -10.72 -1.39
CA ALA A 151 -8.79 -9.81 -0.98
C ALA A 151 -8.59 -9.30 0.46
N VAL A 152 -8.18 -10.18 1.38
CA VAL A 152 -7.81 -9.82 2.75
C VAL A 152 -6.63 -8.84 2.76
N THR A 153 -5.59 -9.11 1.96
CA THR A 153 -4.40 -8.27 1.87
C THR A 153 -4.74 -6.85 1.43
N ILE A 154 -5.50 -6.73 0.34
CA ILE A 154 -5.90 -5.42 -0.20
C ILE A 154 -6.72 -4.63 0.82
N PHE A 155 -7.70 -5.28 1.46
CA PHE A 155 -8.54 -4.63 2.46
C PHE A 155 -7.73 -4.18 3.68
N ALA A 156 -6.86 -5.04 4.19
CA ALA A 156 -5.99 -4.75 5.33
C ALA A 156 -5.00 -3.62 5.01
N PHE A 157 -4.43 -3.61 3.80
CA PHE A 157 -3.55 -2.55 3.32
C PHE A 157 -4.25 -1.19 3.29
N GLU A 158 -5.44 -1.09 2.69
CA GLU A 158 -6.21 0.15 2.60
C GLU A 158 -6.58 0.71 3.99
N LEU A 159 -7.00 -0.15 4.91
CA LEU A 159 -7.21 0.24 6.30
C LEU A 159 -5.92 0.76 6.94
N PHE A 160 -4.80 0.05 6.75
CA PHE A 160 -3.53 0.42 7.34
C PHE A 160 -3.04 1.79 6.87
N ILE A 161 -3.03 2.04 5.56
CA ILE A 161 -2.61 3.35 5.02
C ILE A 161 -3.55 4.48 5.45
N SER A 162 -4.86 4.21 5.57
CA SER A 162 -5.82 5.19 6.05
C SER A 162 -5.61 5.62 7.51
N SER A 163 -4.97 4.77 8.31
CA SER A 163 -4.72 5.03 9.75
C SER A 163 -3.54 5.95 9.99
N LYS A 164 -2.61 6.04 9.06
CA LYS A 164 -1.37 6.78 9.20
C LYS A 164 -1.38 7.99 8.26
N LYS A 165 -0.85 9.12 8.73
CA LYS A 165 -0.11 10.00 7.84
C LYS A 165 1.13 9.20 7.46
N PHE A 166 1.12 8.62 6.28
CA PHE A 166 2.25 7.85 5.77
C PHE A 166 3.42 8.83 5.61
N GLU A 167 4.31 8.83 6.56
CA GLU A 167 5.64 9.37 6.30
C GLU A 167 6.34 8.30 5.45
N PRO A 168 6.65 8.58 4.20
CA PRO A 168 7.36 7.62 3.37
C PRO A 168 8.66 7.26 4.09
N ILE A 169 8.91 5.95 4.26
CA ILE A 169 10.17 5.40 4.83
C ILE A 169 11.38 5.74 3.95
N VAL A 170 11.16 6.37 2.81
CA VAL A 170 12.22 7.02 2.04
C VAL A 170 12.69 8.28 2.77
N LYS A 171 13.12 8.15 4.02
CA LYS A 171 14.24 8.92 4.51
C LYS A 171 15.38 8.50 3.61
N ASN A 172 15.79 9.42 2.75
CA ASN A 172 16.98 9.27 1.94
C ASN A 172 18.16 8.90 2.84
N LEU A 173 18.38 7.59 3.06
CA LEU A 173 19.49 7.07 3.89
C LEU A 173 20.85 7.46 3.32
N TYR A 174 20.89 8.04 2.12
CA TYR A 174 22.08 8.40 1.37
C TYR A 174 22.03 9.79 0.71
N ARG A 175 21.04 10.64 1.02
CA ARG A 175 21.02 11.99 0.49
C ARG A 175 21.67 12.94 1.49
N SER A 176 22.83 13.52 1.12
CA SER A 176 23.28 14.79 1.66
C SER A 176 22.19 15.85 1.43
N GLU A 177 22.16 16.90 2.25
CA GLU A 177 21.20 17.99 2.11
C GLU A 177 21.10 18.47 0.66
N ASP A 178 19.90 18.78 0.19
CA ASP A 178 19.69 19.35 -1.14
C ASP A 178 20.49 20.65 -1.28
N ALA A 179 21.20 20.81 -2.36
CA ALA A 179 22.02 22.00 -2.63
C ALA A 179 21.16 23.25 -2.65
N LYS A 180 21.58 24.28 -1.93
CA LYS A 180 20.93 25.59 -1.97
C LYS A 180 21.07 26.19 -3.36
N LYS A 181 20.08 26.95 -3.80
CA LYS A 181 20.11 27.61 -5.12
C LYS A 181 21.38 28.44 -5.36
N LYS A 182 21.96 29.00 -4.28
CA LYS A 182 23.26 29.72 -4.35
C LYS A 182 24.38 28.78 -4.78
N GLU A 183 24.44 27.55 -4.27
CA GLU A 183 25.48 26.57 -4.60
C GLU A 183 25.35 26.08 -6.05
N VAL A 184 24.10 25.79 -6.46
CA VAL A 184 23.79 25.40 -7.84
C VAL A 184 24.17 26.50 -8.81
N ASN A 185 23.86 27.77 -8.51
CA ASN A 185 24.20 28.90 -9.36
C ASN A 185 25.73 29.11 -9.45
N ALA A 186 26.44 29.03 -8.33
CA ALA A 186 27.92 29.14 -8.34
C ALA A 186 28.56 28.04 -9.19
N PHE A 187 28.07 26.80 -9.08
CA PHE A 187 28.50 25.69 -9.95
C PHE A 187 28.20 25.97 -11.42
N LEU A 188 27.00 26.48 -11.74
CA LEU A 188 26.61 26.79 -13.11
C LEU A 188 27.49 27.91 -13.73
N ASP A 189 27.79 28.95 -12.95
CA ASP A 189 28.68 30.03 -13.42
C ASP A 189 30.10 29.51 -13.69
N PHE A 190 30.62 28.64 -12.81
CA PHE A 190 31.89 27.93 -13.02
C PHE A 190 31.85 27.07 -14.29
N LEU A 191 30.85 26.22 -14.46
CA LEU A 191 30.69 25.34 -15.64
C LEU A 191 30.61 26.18 -16.95
N ILE A 192 29.74 27.20 -16.98
CA ILE A 192 29.50 28.02 -18.16
C ILE A 192 30.76 28.77 -18.57
N SER A 193 31.54 29.33 -17.61
CA SER A 193 32.79 30.00 -17.88
C SER A 193 33.80 29.09 -18.61
N HIS A 194 33.85 27.81 -18.20
CA HIS A 194 34.76 26.84 -18.84
C HIS A 194 34.25 26.35 -20.20
N LEU A 195 32.95 26.16 -20.35
CA LEU A 195 32.30 25.82 -21.62
C LEU A 195 32.56 26.96 -22.68
N ASP A 196 32.55 28.21 -22.23
CA ASP A 196 32.88 29.34 -23.11
C ASP A 196 34.32 29.31 -23.54
N LYS A 197 35.27 29.12 -22.60
CA LYS A 197 36.72 29.06 -22.89
C LYS A 197 37.09 27.96 -23.89
N VAL A 198 36.44 26.77 -23.78
CA VAL A 198 36.69 25.65 -24.71
C VAL A 198 35.90 25.76 -26.02
N GLY A 199 35.14 26.85 -26.21
CA GLY A 199 34.41 27.10 -27.46
C GLY A 199 33.13 26.31 -27.65
N PHE A 200 32.62 25.64 -26.60
CA PHE A 200 31.36 24.91 -26.67
C PHE A 200 30.15 25.80 -26.98
N LEU A 201 30.17 27.05 -26.51
CA LEU A 201 29.09 28.02 -26.67
C LEU A 201 29.10 28.78 -27.99
N LYS A 202 29.53 28.16 -29.08
CA LYS A 202 29.53 28.72 -30.44
C LYS A 202 28.42 28.08 -31.29
N PRO A 203 27.84 28.79 -32.28
CA PRO A 203 28.10 30.19 -32.66
C PRO A 203 27.46 31.20 -31.71
N ALA A 204 27.88 32.46 -31.78
CA ALA A 204 27.47 33.52 -30.86
C ALA A 204 25.95 33.73 -30.79
N GLU A 205 25.25 33.58 -31.92
CA GLU A 205 23.79 33.74 -32.02
C GLU A 205 23.02 32.71 -31.16
N LYS A 206 23.60 31.52 -30.94
CA LYS A 206 22.98 30.43 -30.17
C LYS A 206 23.45 30.38 -28.70
N LYS A 207 24.49 31.18 -28.36
CA LYS A 207 25.13 31.16 -27.03
C LYS A 207 24.13 31.26 -25.89
N GLN A 208 23.23 32.24 -25.95
CA GLN A 208 22.22 32.42 -24.86
C GLN A 208 21.25 31.26 -24.74
N GLN A 209 20.83 30.65 -25.85
CA GLN A 209 19.96 29.48 -25.84
C GLN A 209 20.68 28.26 -25.24
N MET A 210 21.96 28.05 -25.59
CA MET A 210 22.76 26.95 -25.04
C MET A 210 22.95 27.10 -23.52
N ILE A 211 23.26 28.32 -23.05
CA ILE A 211 23.37 28.63 -21.62
C ILE A 211 22.07 28.30 -20.89
N ARG A 212 20.92 28.71 -21.46
CA ARG A 212 19.58 28.38 -20.87
C ARG A 212 19.35 26.88 -20.82
N SER A 213 19.73 26.14 -21.85
CA SER A 213 19.58 24.68 -21.89
C SER A 213 20.45 24.01 -20.82
N VAL A 214 21.70 24.40 -20.65
CA VAL A 214 22.57 23.90 -19.58
C VAL A 214 21.98 24.21 -18.21
N LYS A 215 21.60 25.47 -17.96
CA LYS A 215 20.98 25.87 -16.68
C LYS A 215 19.71 25.03 -16.36
N ASN A 216 18.88 24.79 -17.37
CA ASN A 216 17.64 24.04 -17.21
C ASN A 216 17.89 22.58 -16.78
N ILE A 217 18.93 21.91 -17.31
CA ILE A 217 19.32 20.55 -16.91
C ILE A 217 19.55 20.47 -15.40
N PHE A 218 20.35 21.36 -14.86
CA PHE A 218 20.73 21.35 -13.45
C PHE A 218 19.64 21.91 -12.53
N HIS A 219 18.84 22.88 -12.98
CA HIS A 219 17.75 23.41 -12.17
C HIS A 219 16.57 22.46 -12.00
N ARG A 220 16.32 21.55 -12.96
CA ARG A 220 15.30 20.48 -12.82
C ARG A 220 15.78 19.27 -12.02
N SER A 221 17.10 19.12 -11.86
CA SER A 221 17.70 18.04 -11.06
C SER A 221 17.78 18.51 -9.61
N SER A 222 17.22 17.72 -8.68
CA SER A 222 17.38 17.99 -7.25
C SER A 222 18.74 17.49 -6.80
N LEU A 223 19.80 18.26 -7.07
CA LEU A 223 21.16 17.89 -6.70
C LEU A 223 21.42 18.20 -5.23
N SER A 224 22.16 17.31 -4.58
CA SER A 224 22.67 17.52 -3.23
C SER A 224 23.96 18.35 -3.25
N THR A 225 24.31 18.97 -2.12
CA THR A 225 25.59 19.68 -1.95
C THR A 225 26.79 18.80 -2.29
N GLN A 226 26.75 17.49 -1.95
CA GLN A 226 27.81 16.55 -2.26
C GLN A 226 27.93 16.28 -3.77
N GLU A 227 26.81 16.16 -4.49
CA GLU A 227 26.80 15.97 -5.95
C GLU A 227 27.36 17.20 -6.67
N ILE A 228 27.02 18.41 -6.22
CA ILE A 228 27.61 19.66 -6.74
C ILE A 228 29.13 19.68 -6.55
N ARG A 229 29.65 19.29 -5.39
CA ARG A 229 31.08 19.18 -5.12
C ARG A 229 31.76 18.16 -6.03
N THR A 230 31.14 16.99 -6.20
CA THR A 230 31.65 15.93 -7.07
C THR A 230 31.73 16.41 -8.52
N LEU A 231 30.66 17.01 -9.05
CA LEU A 231 30.64 17.55 -10.41
C LEU A 231 31.68 18.65 -10.61
N SER A 232 31.83 19.54 -9.64
CA SER A 232 32.88 20.57 -9.68
C SER A 232 34.28 19.97 -9.72
N GLY A 233 34.51 18.91 -8.92
CA GLY A 233 35.79 18.17 -8.90
C GLY A 233 36.08 17.49 -10.23
N VAL A 234 35.09 16.84 -10.86
CA VAL A 234 35.23 16.22 -12.19
C VAL A 234 35.64 17.26 -13.23
N ILE A 235 34.93 18.38 -13.28
CA ILE A 235 35.23 19.45 -14.24
C ILE A 235 36.63 20.02 -14.01
N SER A 236 37.01 20.29 -12.76
CA SER A 236 38.34 20.78 -12.41
C SER A 236 39.46 19.81 -12.82
N SER A 237 39.24 18.50 -12.68
CA SER A 237 40.19 17.48 -13.10
C SER A 237 40.35 17.41 -14.61
N LEU A 238 39.23 17.53 -15.35
CA LEU A 238 39.27 17.54 -16.81
C LEU A 238 39.98 18.79 -17.38
N ILE A 239 39.90 19.94 -16.69
CA ILE A 239 40.59 21.18 -17.08
C ILE A 239 42.10 21.01 -16.87
N LYS A 240 42.52 20.49 -15.71
CA LYS A 240 43.96 20.28 -15.42
C LYS A 240 44.63 19.29 -16.37
N TYR A 241 43.90 18.34 -16.92
CA TYR A 241 44.44 17.34 -17.85
C TYR A 241 44.77 17.94 -19.23
N LYS A 242 44.23 19.12 -19.58
CA LYS A 242 44.49 19.83 -20.86
C LYS A 242 45.60 20.89 -20.76
N GLU A 243 46.05 21.20 -19.54
CA GLU A 243 47.27 22.04 -19.33
C GLU A 243 48.51 21.13 -19.29
#